data_d5001c5542ec8c63327c82d1405d7906
#
_entry.id   d5001c5542ec8c63327c82d1405d7906
#
_cell.length_a   1.000
_cell.length_b   1.000
_cell.length_c   1.000
_cell.angle_alpha   90.00
_cell.angle_beta   90.00
_cell.angle_gamma   90.00
#
_symmetry.space_group_name_H-M   'P 1'
#
loop_
_entity.id
_entity.type
_entity.pdbx_description
1 polymer ?
#
loop_
_entity_poly.entity_id
_entity_poly.type
_entity_poly.pdbx_seq_one_letter_code
_entity_poly.pdbx_strand_id
1 'polypeptide(L)'
;CWAALVSIGEAGYMRATKAILETAATFKAGLAEIDELEMIGDPLFCIAFKSKTDDLDIFRVLDALSERRWSLNGLHHPPAVHLCVTLRHTQPGVIEQLLADLRTAIDEVKANPTSEGGMAPLYGMAATLPERGFVSEFLKGYMDMWFKP
;
A
#
# COMPACT_ATOMS: atom_id res chain seq x y z
N CYS A 1 -22.07 13.16 1.33
CA CYS A 1 -22.04 12.33 2.57
C CYS A 1 -23.44 11.95 3.03
N TRP A 2 -24.36 12.91 3.23
CA TRP A 2 -25.73 12.62 3.70
C TRP A 2 -26.46 11.61 2.81
N ALA A 3 -26.46 11.80 1.48
CA ALA A 3 -27.10 10.89 0.54
C ALA A 3 -26.53 9.45 0.64
N ALA A 4 -25.24 9.29 0.78
CA ALA A 4 -24.61 7.98 0.96
C ALA A 4 -25.01 7.34 2.29
N LEU A 5 -25.01 8.11 3.39
CA LEU A 5 -25.42 7.63 4.71
C LEU A 5 -26.86 7.13 4.71
N VAL A 6 -27.79 7.92 4.14
CA VAL A 6 -29.21 7.55 4.06
C VAL A 6 -29.44 6.38 3.12
N SER A 7 -28.77 6.37 1.95
CA SER A 7 -28.94 5.31 0.95
C SER A 7 -28.42 3.95 1.43
N ILE A 8 -27.24 3.92 2.07
CA ILE A 8 -26.62 2.68 2.55
C ILE A 8 -27.26 2.21 3.85
N GLY A 9 -27.55 3.16 4.76
CA GLY A 9 -28.13 2.89 6.07
C GLY A 9 -27.22 2.06 6.99
N GLU A 10 -27.58 1.95 8.25
CA GLU A 10 -26.81 1.20 9.25
C GLU A 10 -26.55 -0.26 8.80
N ALA A 11 -27.61 -0.95 8.38
CA ALA A 11 -27.49 -2.34 7.96
C ALA A 11 -26.56 -2.52 6.74
N GLY A 12 -26.52 -1.54 5.83
CA GLY A 12 -25.62 -1.54 4.70
C GLY A 12 -24.16 -1.37 5.12
N TYR A 13 -23.88 -0.43 6.02
CA TYR A 13 -22.55 -0.25 6.59
C TYR A 13 -22.07 -1.45 7.39
N MET A 14 -22.94 -2.07 8.17
CA MET A 14 -22.62 -3.31 8.90
C MET A 14 -22.25 -4.47 7.97
N ARG A 15 -23.00 -4.66 6.89
CA ARG A 15 -22.64 -5.67 5.86
C ARG A 15 -21.32 -5.36 5.18
N ALA A 16 -21.10 -4.11 4.79
CA ALA A 16 -19.85 -3.67 4.17
C ALA A 16 -18.65 -3.90 5.08
N THR A 17 -18.75 -3.47 6.36
CA THR A 17 -17.69 -3.65 7.34
C THR A 17 -17.36 -5.12 7.56
N LYS A 18 -18.36 -5.98 7.70
CA LYS A 18 -18.15 -7.43 7.84
C LYS A 18 -17.38 -7.99 6.64
N ALA A 19 -17.81 -7.71 5.42
CA ALA A 19 -17.14 -8.18 4.22
C ALA A 19 -15.69 -7.66 4.12
N ILE A 20 -15.47 -6.38 4.44
CA ILE A 20 -14.11 -5.78 4.46
C ILE A 20 -13.20 -6.48 5.47
N LEU A 21 -13.69 -6.75 6.69
CA LEU A 21 -12.88 -7.40 7.73
C LEU A 21 -12.58 -8.86 7.39
N GLU A 22 -13.53 -9.59 6.82
CA GLU A 22 -13.31 -10.96 6.32
C GLU A 22 -12.25 -10.98 5.21
N THR A 23 -12.35 -10.05 4.25
CA THR A 23 -11.38 -9.89 3.17
C THR A 23 -10.00 -9.48 3.70
N ALA A 24 -9.96 -8.58 4.68
CA ALA A 24 -8.71 -8.17 5.33
C ALA A 24 -8.04 -9.36 6.07
N ALA A 25 -8.83 -10.22 6.71
CA ALA A 25 -8.30 -11.44 7.33
C ALA A 25 -7.68 -12.39 6.30
N THR A 26 -8.32 -12.58 5.15
CA THR A 26 -7.79 -13.38 4.03
C THR A 26 -6.48 -12.79 3.51
N PHE A 27 -6.42 -11.46 3.31
CA PHE A 27 -5.20 -10.80 2.86
C PHE A 27 -4.06 -10.93 3.89
N LYS A 28 -4.34 -10.74 5.19
CA LYS A 28 -3.35 -10.92 6.27
C LYS A 28 -2.82 -12.36 6.28
N ALA A 29 -3.69 -13.35 6.14
CA ALA A 29 -3.27 -14.75 6.08
C ALA A 29 -2.35 -15.02 4.88
N GLY A 30 -2.71 -14.51 3.69
CA GLY A 30 -1.87 -14.65 2.50
C GLY A 30 -0.54 -13.91 2.58
N LEU A 31 -0.49 -12.74 3.25
CA LEU A 31 0.78 -12.04 3.52
C LEU A 31 1.70 -12.84 4.46
N ALA A 32 1.14 -13.51 5.46
CA ALA A 32 1.91 -14.34 6.39
C ALA A 32 2.60 -15.55 5.72
N GLU A 33 2.11 -15.97 4.55
CA GLU A 33 2.71 -17.03 3.74
C GLU A 33 3.85 -16.54 2.83
N ILE A 34 4.13 -15.23 2.80
CA ILE A 34 5.20 -14.64 2.00
C ILE A 34 6.40 -14.41 2.92
N ASP A 35 7.41 -15.25 2.77
CA ASP A 35 8.57 -15.28 3.67
C ASP A 35 9.38 -13.97 3.67
N GLU A 36 9.37 -13.23 2.57
CA GLU A 36 10.08 -11.97 2.38
C GLU A 36 9.42 -10.78 3.10
N LEU A 37 8.15 -10.91 3.50
CA LEU A 37 7.37 -9.79 4.04
C LEU A 37 7.06 -9.96 5.52
N GLU A 38 6.96 -8.84 6.20
CA GLU A 38 6.52 -8.74 7.60
C GLU A 38 5.39 -7.74 7.72
N MET A 39 4.26 -8.15 8.28
CA MET A 39 3.14 -7.25 8.58
C MET A 39 3.48 -6.38 9.79
N ILE A 40 3.12 -5.10 9.73
CA ILE A 40 3.36 -4.15 10.82
C ILE A 40 2.13 -4.11 11.75
N GLY A 41 2.33 -4.61 12.98
CA GLY A 41 1.27 -4.65 14.00
C GLY A 41 0.17 -5.67 13.70
N ASP A 42 -1.00 -5.47 14.28
CA ASP A 42 -2.22 -6.25 14.01
C ASP A 42 -3.37 -5.34 13.58
N PRO A 43 -3.35 -4.85 12.34
CA PRO A 43 -4.35 -3.93 11.81
C PRO A 43 -5.67 -4.63 11.51
N LEU A 44 -6.77 -3.86 11.54
CA LEU A 44 -8.10 -4.36 11.14
C LEU A 44 -8.22 -4.47 9.62
N PHE A 45 -8.12 -3.35 8.89
CA PHE A 45 -8.33 -3.31 7.43
C PHE A 45 -7.35 -2.38 6.68
N CYS A 46 -6.59 -1.55 7.39
CA CYS A 46 -5.49 -0.77 6.83
C CYS A 46 -4.18 -1.50 7.15
N ILE A 47 -3.77 -2.37 6.23
CA ILE A 47 -2.73 -3.38 6.47
C ILE A 47 -1.42 -2.87 5.88
N ALA A 48 -0.44 -2.61 6.75
CA ALA A 48 0.90 -2.23 6.37
C ALA A 48 1.85 -3.43 6.47
N PHE A 49 2.77 -3.52 5.51
CA PHE A 49 3.80 -4.55 5.47
C PHE A 49 5.11 -3.99 4.92
N LYS A 50 6.21 -4.57 5.32
CA LYS A 50 7.56 -4.20 4.93
C LYS A 50 8.37 -5.42 4.50
N SER A 51 9.53 -5.19 3.88
CA SER A 51 10.50 -6.26 3.68
C SER A 51 11.10 -6.70 5.03
N LYS A 52 11.37 -8.00 5.16
CA LYS A 52 12.14 -8.56 6.29
C LYS A 52 13.64 -8.39 6.13
N THR A 53 14.10 -8.18 4.89
CA THR A 53 15.52 -8.13 4.54
C THR A 53 15.82 -6.85 3.75
N ASP A 54 17.05 -6.36 3.85
CA ASP A 54 17.47 -5.12 3.21
C ASP A 54 17.72 -5.28 1.70
N ASP A 55 17.77 -6.51 1.20
CA ASP A 55 17.98 -6.83 -0.22
C ASP A 55 16.71 -6.74 -1.07
N LEU A 56 15.54 -6.67 -0.45
CA LEU A 56 14.27 -6.45 -1.13
C LEU A 56 13.77 -5.02 -0.94
N ASP A 57 13.88 -4.18 -1.94
CA ASP A 57 13.32 -2.83 -1.93
C ASP A 57 11.79 -2.87 -2.06
N ILE A 58 11.11 -2.56 -0.95
CA ILE A 58 9.64 -2.60 -0.87
C ILE A 58 8.97 -1.54 -1.77
N PHE A 59 9.65 -0.43 -2.09
CA PHE A 59 9.11 0.60 -2.98
C PHE A 59 9.17 0.16 -4.45
N ARG A 60 10.14 -0.68 -4.82
CA ARG A 60 10.15 -1.30 -6.14
C ARG A 60 9.07 -2.36 -6.30
N VAL A 61 8.74 -3.08 -5.22
CA VAL A 61 7.56 -3.95 -5.20
C VAL A 61 6.28 -3.13 -5.39
N LEU A 62 6.19 -1.95 -4.74
CA LEU A 62 5.07 -1.02 -4.94
C LEU A 62 4.97 -0.55 -6.40
N ASP A 63 6.08 -0.19 -7.05
CA ASP A 63 6.10 0.21 -8.45
C ASP A 63 5.63 -0.94 -9.37
N ALA A 64 6.14 -2.15 -9.17
CA ALA A 64 5.73 -3.33 -9.93
C ALA A 64 4.24 -3.68 -9.76
N LEU A 65 3.67 -3.46 -8.57
CA LEU A 65 2.24 -3.58 -8.33
C LEU A 65 1.44 -2.47 -9.02
N SER A 66 1.98 -1.24 -9.06
CA SER A 66 1.34 -0.10 -9.73
C SER A 66 1.24 -0.33 -11.26
N GLU A 67 2.26 -0.94 -11.87
CA GLU A 67 2.24 -1.35 -13.27
C GLU A 67 1.12 -2.37 -13.56
N ARG A 68 0.80 -3.21 -12.57
CA ARG A 68 -0.33 -4.16 -12.60
C ARG A 68 -1.67 -3.52 -12.22
N ARG A 69 -1.69 -2.17 -12.08
CA ARG A 69 -2.88 -1.36 -11.74
C ARG A 69 -3.38 -1.55 -10.31
N TRP A 70 -2.56 -2.03 -9.41
CA TRP A 70 -2.86 -2.00 -7.98
C TRP A 70 -2.50 -0.63 -7.40
N SER A 71 -3.38 -0.09 -6.57
CA SER A 71 -3.17 1.20 -5.90
C SER A 71 -2.93 0.97 -4.42
N LEU A 72 -1.66 0.87 -4.05
CA LEU A 72 -1.19 0.86 -2.67
C LEU A 72 -0.44 2.15 -2.38
N ASN A 73 -0.08 2.40 -1.12
CA ASN A 73 0.62 3.61 -0.72
C ASN A 73 1.90 3.27 0.02
N GLY A 74 2.97 4.03 -0.26
CA GLY A 74 4.24 3.92 0.43
C GLY A 74 4.25 4.63 1.79
N LEU A 75 5.00 4.07 2.74
CA LEU A 75 5.30 4.65 4.05
C LEU A 75 6.81 4.81 4.17
N HIS A 76 7.28 5.87 4.86
CA HIS A 76 8.70 6.21 4.87
C HIS A 76 9.46 5.70 6.10
N HIS A 77 8.81 5.64 7.26
CA HIS A 77 9.46 5.28 8.53
C HIS A 77 8.58 4.31 9.33
N PRO A 78 8.87 3.01 9.30
CA PRO A 78 9.87 2.34 8.43
C PRO A 78 9.43 2.34 6.96
N PRO A 79 10.37 2.08 6.01
CA PRO A 79 10.01 1.81 4.62
C PRO A 79 9.02 0.67 4.54
N ALA A 80 7.82 0.95 4.03
CA ALA A 80 6.73 -0.03 4.01
C ALA A 80 5.70 0.35 2.95
N VAL A 81 4.78 -0.55 2.69
CA VAL A 81 3.62 -0.35 1.82
C VAL A 81 2.36 -0.69 2.59
N HIS A 82 1.27 0.03 2.34
CA HIS A 82 -0.02 -0.32 2.95
C HIS A 82 -1.15 -0.38 1.94
N LEU A 83 -2.10 -1.25 2.25
CA LEU A 83 -3.38 -1.39 1.59
C LEU A 83 -4.51 -1.08 2.57
N CYS A 84 -5.39 -0.15 2.20
CA CYS A 84 -6.69 -0.01 2.85
C CYS A 84 -7.70 -0.92 2.14
N VAL A 85 -8.13 -1.98 2.78
CA VAL A 85 -9.15 -2.88 2.23
C VAL A 85 -10.50 -2.16 2.18
N THR A 86 -11.12 -2.16 1.01
CA THR A 86 -12.42 -1.53 0.74
C THR A 86 -13.37 -2.52 0.10
N LEU A 87 -14.62 -2.13 -0.13
CA LEU A 87 -15.61 -2.97 -0.82
C LEU A 87 -15.18 -3.44 -2.22
N ARG A 88 -14.25 -2.74 -2.89
CA ARG A 88 -13.69 -3.19 -4.17
C ARG A 88 -12.92 -4.50 -4.02
N HIS A 89 -12.22 -4.65 -2.91
CA HIS A 89 -11.38 -5.83 -2.63
C HIS A 89 -12.20 -7.04 -2.20
N THR A 90 -13.49 -6.85 -1.82
CA THR A 90 -14.37 -7.95 -1.42
C THR A 90 -14.96 -8.73 -2.61
N GLN A 91 -14.67 -8.29 -3.84
CA GLN A 91 -15.11 -9.02 -5.03
C GLN A 91 -14.34 -10.35 -5.13
N PRO A 92 -15.02 -11.43 -5.56
CA PRO A 92 -14.38 -12.74 -5.69
C PRO A 92 -13.13 -12.70 -6.56
N GLY A 93 -12.05 -13.31 -6.10
CA GLY A 93 -10.78 -13.43 -6.82
C GLY A 93 -9.85 -12.22 -6.74
N VAL A 94 -10.30 -11.08 -6.21
CA VAL A 94 -9.49 -9.84 -6.18
C VAL A 94 -8.31 -9.96 -5.22
N ILE A 95 -8.53 -10.47 -4.02
CA ILE A 95 -7.45 -10.63 -3.04
C ILE A 95 -6.48 -11.74 -3.44
N GLU A 96 -6.99 -12.83 -3.99
CA GLU A 96 -6.17 -13.92 -4.51
C GLU A 96 -5.26 -13.44 -5.64
N GLN A 97 -5.80 -12.63 -6.56
CA GLN A 97 -5.02 -12.02 -7.63
C GLN A 97 -3.98 -11.03 -7.09
N LEU A 98 -4.34 -10.19 -6.12
CA LEU A 98 -3.38 -9.27 -5.49
C LEU A 98 -2.22 -10.03 -4.84
N LEU A 99 -2.51 -11.12 -4.12
CA LEU A 99 -1.47 -11.95 -3.49
C LEU A 99 -0.57 -12.65 -4.53
N ALA A 100 -1.14 -13.09 -5.64
CA ALA A 100 -0.38 -13.68 -6.74
C ALA A 100 0.53 -12.64 -7.42
N ASP A 101 -0.02 -11.45 -7.71
CA ASP A 101 0.73 -10.34 -8.29
C ASP A 101 1.84 -9.82 -7.35
N LEU A 102 1.57 -9.83 -6.04
CA LEU A 102 2.57 -9.46 -5.02
C LEU A 102 3.75 -10.43 -5.01
N ARG A 103 3.52 -11.74 -5.05
CA ARG A 103 4.58 -12.75 -5.17
C ARG A 103 5.40 -12.55 -6.45
N THR A 104 4.71 -12.36 -7.57
CA THR A 104 5.35 -12.10 -8.87
C THR A 104 6.20 -10.82 -8.82
N ALA A 105 5.69 -9.75 -8.23
CA ALA A 105 6.41 -8.49 -8.09
C ALA A 105 7.69 -8.65 -7.23
N ILE A 106 7.62 -9.43 -6.15
CA ILE A 106 8.80 -9.76 -5.33
C ILE A 106 9.83 -10.52 -6.14
N ASP A 107 9.44 -11.54 -6.87
CA ASP A 107 10.34 -12.34 -7.70
C ASP A 107 11.03 -11.50 -8.79
N GLU A 108 10.29 -10.60 -9.44
CA GLU A 108 10.84 -9.67 -10.45
C GLU A 108 11.85 -8.69 -9.84
N VAL A 109 11.55 -8.11 -8.66
CA VAL A 109 12.47 -7.19 -7.97
C VAL A 109 13.73 -7.92 -7.53
N LYS A 110 13.63 -9.15 -7.04
CA LYS A 110 14.79 -10.00 -6.67
C LYS A 110 15.63 -10.37 -7.90
N ALA A 111 14.99 -10.65 -9.04
CA ALA A 111 15.70 -10.97 -10.28
C ALA A 111 16.43 -9.76 -10.88
N ASN A 112 15.94 -8.53 -10.65
CA ASN A 112 16.48 -7.31 -11.24
C ASN A 112 16.67 -6.21 -10.16
N PRO A 113 17.59 -6.35 -9.22
CA PRO A 113 17.72 -5.44 -8.08
C PRO A 113 18.16 -4.01 -8.45
N THR A 114 18.69 -3.80 -9.65
CA THR A 114 19.26 -2.52 -10.11
C THR A 114 18.45 -1.82 -11.20
N SER A 115 17.21 -2.27 -11.51
CA SER A 115 16.43 -1.60 -12.57
C SER A 115 16.08 -0.15 -12.13
N GLU A 116 16.37 0.80 -13.01
CA GLU A 116 16.05 2.21 -12.81
C GLU A 116 14.63 2.51 -13.28
N GLY A 117 13.93 3.40 -12.57
CA GLY A 117 12.58 3.87 -12.94
C GLY A 117 11.58 3.84 -11.79
N GLY A 118 10.37 4.35 -12.06
CA GLY A 118 9.26 4.38 -11.11
C GLY A 118 9.40 5.44 -10.01
N MET A 119 8.60 5.28 -8.96
CA MET A 119 8.57 6.16 -7.79
C MET A 119 9.50 5.68 -6.66
N ALA A 120 10.05 4.47 -6.75
CA ALA A 120 10.93 3.91 -5.72
C ALA A 120 12.12 4.82 -5.36
N PRO A 121 12.84 5.46 -6.30
CA PRO A 121 13.91 6.38 -5.96
C PRO A 121 13.44 7.58 -5.15
N LEU A 122 12.25 8.12 -5.41
CA LEU A 122 11.67 9.24 -4.67
C LEU A 122 11.31 8.84 -3.24
N TYR A 123 10.68 7.69 -3.06
CA TYR A 123 10.35 7.15 -1.74
C TYR A 123 11.61 6.80 -0.95
N GLY A 124 12.59 6.16 -1.57
CA GLY A 124 13.88 5.82 -0.95
C GLY A 124 14.63 7.06 -0.49
N MET A 125 14.69 8.11 -1.32
CA MET A 125 15.29 9.38 -0.95
C MET A 125 14.55 10.05 0.23
N ALA A 126 13.21 10.06 0.22
CA ALA A 126 12.42 10.60 1.32
C ALA A 126 12.59 9.80 2.62
N ALA A 127 12.80 8.48 2.53
CA ALA A 127 13.06 7.62 3.69
C ALA A 127 14.45 7.84 4.30
N THR A 128 15.45 8.27 3.51
CA THR A 128 16.85 8.45 3.95
C THR A 128 17.18 9.87 4.38
N LEU A 129 16.36 10.87 4.03
CA LEU A 129 16.62 12.26 4.41
C LEU A 129 16.42 12.46 5.93
N PRO A 130 17.48 12.87 6.66
CA PRO A 130 17.40 13.05 8.12
C PRO A 130 16.58 14.28 8.51
N GLU A 131 16.38 15.23 7.62
CA GLU A 131 15.67 16.48 7.87
C GLU A 131 14.22 16.44 7.39
N ARG A 132 13.30 16.22 8.33
CA ARG A 132 11.84 16.34 8.09
C ARG A 132 11.44 17.73 7.57
N GLY A 133 12.24 18.77 7.83
CA GLY A 133 12.03 20.13 7.36
C GLY A 133 12.05 20.26 5.84
N PHE A 134 13.00 19.61 5.15
CA PHE A 134 13.14 19.72 3.70
C PHE A 134 11.90 19.18 2.95
N VAL A 135 11.39 18.01 3.33
CA VAL A 135 10.19 17.42 2.72
C VAL A 135 8.97 18.32 2.95
N SER A 136 8.83 18.89 4.15
CA SER A 136 7.75 19.83 4.47
C SER A 136 7.82 21.10 3.62
N GLU A 137 9.00 21.70 3.48
CA GLU A 137 9.21 22.91 2.67
C GLU A 137 8.98 22.64 1.16
N PHE A 138 9.47 21.50 0.67
CA PHE A 138 9.21 21.06 -0.71
C PHE A 138 7.71 20.91 -0.98
N LEU A 139 6.98 20.21 -0.10
CA LEU A 139 5.54 20.01 -0.23
C LEU A 139 4.76 21.33 -0.15
N LYS A 140 5.16 22.25 0.74
CA LYS A 140 4.57 23.59 0.81
C LYS A 140 4.79 24.36 -0.49
N GLY A 141 6.02 24.36 -1.01
CA GLY A 141 6.35 25.01 -2.28
C GLY A 141 5.56 24.41 -3.46
N TYR A 142 5.42 23.09 -3.49
CA TYR A 142 4.61 22.41 -4.49
C TYR A 142 3.12 22.80 -4.39
N MET A 143 2.55 22.81 -3.18
CA MET A 143 1.17 23.23 -2.96
C MET A 143 0.97 24.72 -3.29
N ASP A 144 1.91 25.59 -2.92
CA ASP A 144 1.88 27.02 -3.26
C ASP A 144 1.85 27.24 -4.78
N MET A 145 2.61 26.44 -5.54
CA MET A 145 2.63 26.53 -7.01
C MET A 145 1.26 26.20 -7.65
N TRP A 146 0.47 25.31 -7.03
CA TRP A 146 -0.82 24.89 -7.56
C TRP A 146 -2.01 25.72 -7.05
N PHE A 147 -1.91 26.27 -5.84
CA PHE A 147 -3.05 26.87 -5.13
C PHE A 147 -2.86 28.34 -4.75
N LYS A 148 -1.68 28.89 -4.96
CA LYS A 148 -1.45 30.33 -4.74
C LYS A 148 -1.89 31.09 -5.99
N PRO A 149 -2.83 32.06 -5.86
CA PRO A 149 -3.33 32.87 -6.99
C PRO A 149 -2.24 33.75 -7.59
#